data_be268d6c7afabf2f8a0f14ea6b00e46f
#
_entry.id   be268d6c7afabf2f8a0f14ea6b00e46f
#
_cell.length_a   1.000
_cell.length_b   1.000
_cell.length_c   1.000
_cell.angle_alpha   90.00
_cell.angle_beta   90.00
_cell.angle_gamma   90.00
#
_symmetry.space_group_name_H-M   'P 1'
#
loop_
_entity.id
_entity.type
_entity.pdbx_description
1 polymer ?
#
loop_
_entity_poly.entity_id
_entity_poly.type
_entity_poly.pdbx_seq_one_letter_code
_entity_poly.pdbx_strand_id
1 'polypeptide(L)'
;MKKLLPILLCAALLAGSASSAASSAAESTVASESVAESTVESTIGGADGETDIVASDDAEANTANLDAAVSALEEVNPIANPRALDDFSVENELMLTMDNIAGYKGDVTNDQADCGLVFVAQAKPGKAADVESELQAYKDSLSANDLYAEFADKVALAKDARIVTNGDYVAIVIAGISNPDYSAIDTALETALNF
;
A
#
# COMPACT_ATOMS: atom_id res chain seq x y z
N MET A 1 49.52 3.92 21.70
CA MET A 1 50.13 3.14 20.60
C MET A 1 49.25 3.31 19.40
N LYS A 2 49.72 4.05 18.42
CA LYS A 2 49.07 4.37 17.17
C LYS A 2 49.14 3.14 16.25
N LYS A 3 48.02 2.70 15.65
CA LYS A 3 48.09 1.85 14.47
C LYS A 3 47.12 2.39 13.42
N LEU A 4 47.68 3.06 12.44
CA LEU A 4 47.09 3.41 11.15
C LEU A 4 47.00 2.14 10.29
N LEU A 5 45.92 1.97 9.55
CA LEU A 5 45.84 1.04 8.43
C LEU A 5 45.12 1.68 7.25
N PRO A 6 45.46 1.29 6.04
CA PRO A 6 45.37 2.17 4.88
C PRO A 6 44.12 1.97 4.04
N ILE A 7 43.81 3.04 3.37
CA ILE A 7 42.88 3.21 2.27
C ILE A 7 43.31 2.31 1.09
N LEU A 8 42.39 1.51 0.56
CA LEU A 8 42.54 0.91 -0.77
C LEU A 8 41.50 1.49 -1.72
N LEU A 9 41.99 2.38 -2.56
CA LEU A 9 41.29 3.00 -3.68
C LEU A 9 41.42 2.05 -4.89
N CYS A 10 40.33 1.61 -5.46
CA CYS A 10 40.29 1.02 -6.78
C CYS A 10 39.29 1.76 -7.67
N ALA A 11 39.84 2.63 -8.48
CA ALA A 11 39.20 3.18 -9.67
C ALA A 11 39.40 2.21 -10.84
N ALA A 12 38.35 1.90 -11.58
CA ALA A 12 38.46 1.36 -12.92
C ALA A 12 37.40 2.01 -13.81
N LEU A 13 37.88 2.92 -14.64
CA LEU A 13 37.27 3.47 -15.83
C LEU A 13 37.32 2.41 -16.94
N LEU A 14 36.24 2.25 -17.70
CA LEU A 14 36.33 1.88 -19.10
C LEU A 14 35.17 2.49 -19.88
N ALA A 15 35.55 3.33 -20.80
CA ALA A 15 34.76 4.00 -21.80
C ALA A 15 34.68 3.18 -23.08
N GLY A 16 33.74 3.52 -23.94
CA GLY A 16 33.68 3.13 -25.36
C GLY A 16 32.35 2.46 -25.68
N SER A 17 31.62 2.75 -26.73
CA SER A 17 31.77 3.62 -27.88
C SER A 17 30.43 3.72 -28.56
N ALA A 18 30.20 4.84 -29.19
CA ALA A 18 29.08 5.15 -30.08
C ALA A 18 29.18 4.39 -31.41
N SER A 19 28.03 4.15 -32.06
CA SER A 19 27.82 4.24 -33.51
C SER A 19 26.35 3.97 -33.79
N SER A 20 25.55 4.92 -34.24
CA SER A 20 25.42 5.46 -35.56
C SER A 20 24.43 4.70 -36.45
N ALA A 21 23.28 5.31 -36.61
CA ALA A 21 22.63 5.75 -37.84
C ALA A 21 21.86 4.75 -38.73
N ALA A 22 20.73 5.26 -39.09
CA ALA A 22 20.07 5.34 -40.40
C ALA A 22 18.85 4.42 -40.63
N SER A 23 17.69 5.06 -40.56
CA SER A 23 16.79 5.33 -41.68
C SER A 23 16.28 4.14 -42.48
N SER A 24 14.99 3.89 -42.45
CA SER A 24 14.18 3.88 -43.69
C SER A 24 12.70 3.86 -43.38
N ALA A 25 12.00 4.81 -43.92
CA ALA A 25 10.55 4.87 -44.01
C ALA A 25 10.03 3.88 -45.05
N ALA A 26 8.89 3.29 -44.79
CA ALA A 26 7.97 2.87 -45.83
C ALA A 26 6.55 2.85 -45.30
N GLU A 27 5.77 3.65 -45.85
CA GLU A 27 4.34 3.83 -45.93
C GLU A 27 3.58 2.57 -46.39
N SER A 28 2.32 2.56 -45.97
CA SER A 28 1.15 2.07 -46.77
C SER A 28 0.39 0.98 -46.06
N THR A 29 -0.83 0.94 -45.85
CA THR A 29 -2.13 1.50 -46.29
C THR A 29 -3.21 0.71 -45.53
N VAL A 30 -4.20 1.47 -45.10
CA VAL A 30 -5.65 1.20 -44.97
C VAL A 30 -6.17 -0.23 -45.24
N ALA A 31 -6.95 -0.73 -44.29
CA ALA A 31 -8.27 -1.28 -44.59
C ALA A 31 -9.12 -1.41 -43.32
N SER A 32 -10.23 -0.78 -43.40
CA SER A 32 -11.44 -0.68 -42.63
C SER A 32 -12.20 -2.00 -42.55
N GLU A 33 -13.21 -1.98 -41.64
CA GLU A 33 -14.34 -2.90 -41.53
C GLU A 33 -14.14 -4.11 -40.58
N SER A 34 -14.99 -4.44 -39.63
CA SER A 34 -16.46 -4.28 -39.57
C SER A 34 -16.95 -4.62 -38.15
N VAL A 35 -17.97 -3.94 -37.76
CA VAL A 35 -18.88 -4.13 -36.64
C VAL A 35 -19.40 -5.59 -36.60
N ALA A 36 -19.45 -6.20 -35.41
CA ALA A 36 -20.42 -7.22 -35.09
C ALA A 36 -20.80 -7.15 -33.59
N GLU A 37 -21.89 -6.48 -33.38
CA GLU A 37 -22.80 -6.60 -32.25
C GLU A 37 -23.31 -8.02 -32.19
N SER A 38 -23.19 -8.69 -31.03
CA SER A 38 -23.89 -9.93 -30.76
C SER A 38 -24.45 -9.94 -29.36
N THR A 39 -25.65 -9.48 -29.26
CA THR A 39 -26.60 -9.85 -28.21
C THR A 39 -26.86 -11.36 -28.28
N VAL A 40 -26.70 -12.06 -27.18
CA VAL A 40 -27.30 -13.40 -27.02
C VAL A 40 -28.02 -13.49 -25.70
N GLU A 41 -29.29 -13.75 -25.86
CA GLU A 41 -30.31 -14.00 -24.85
C GLU A 41 -30.00 -15.18 -23.94
N SER A 42 -30.47 -15.02 -22.73
CA SER A 42 -30.79 -16.01 -21.72
C SER A 42 -31.37 -17.31 -22.28
N THR A 43 -30.81 -18.44 -21.88
CA THR A 43 -31.56 -19.69 -21.86
C THR A 43 -31.33 -20.41 -20.54
N ILE A 44 -32.38 -20.48 -19.75
CA ILE A 44 -32.53 -21.30 -18.56
C ILE A 44 -32.62 -22.77 -18.97
N GLY A 45 -31.79 -23.61 -18.41
CA GLY A 45 -31.95 -25.08 -18.56
C GLY A 45 -31.10 -25.77 -17.48
N GLY A 46 -31.75 -26.36 -16.52
CA GLY A 46 -31.19 -26.91 -15.31
C GLY A 46 -30.49 -28.26 -15.48
N ALA A 47 -29.93 -28.66 -14.39
CA ALA A 47 -29.53 -29.96 -13.83
C ALA A 47 -28.05 -30.20 -13.67
N ASP A 48 -27.67 -30.32 -12.39
CA ASP A 48 -26.59 -31.14 -11.82
C ASP A 48 -25.24 -31.14 -12.54
N GLY A 49 -24.40 -30.20 -12.11
CA GLY A 49 -22.95 -30.20 -12.34
C GLY A 49 -22.31 -29.44 -11.24
N GLU A 50 -21.31 -30.05 -10.63
CA GLU A 50 -20.43 -29.46 -9.64
C GLU A 50 -20.14 -28.01 -10.01
N THR A 51 -20.57 -27.09 -9.16
CA THR A 51 -20.21 -25.69 -9.29
C THR A 51 -18.73 -25.61 -8.96
N ASP A 52 -17.90 -25.68 -9.99
CA ASP A 52 -16.54 -25.15 -9.92
C ASP A 52 -16.71 -23.69 -9.52
N ILE A 53 -16.48 -23.40 -8.25
CA ILE A 53 -16.33 -22.03 -7.78
C ILE A 53 -15.02 -21.58 -8.41
N VAL A 54 -15.08 -21.03 -9.59
CA VAL A 54 -14.00 -20.19 -10.11
C VAL A 54 -13.98 -19.02 -9.15
N ALA A 55 -13.08 -19.08 -8.17
CA ALA A 55 -12.73 -17.92 -7.38
C ALA A 55 -12.27 -16.88 -8.40
N SER A 56 -13.09 -15.88 -8.66
CA SER A 56 -12.65 -14.71 -9.39
C SER A 56 -11.58 -14.05 -8.52
N ASP A 57 -10.37 -13.93 -9.05
CA ASP A 57 -9.26 -13.21 -8.40
C ASP A 57 -9.56 -11.70 -8.19
N ASP A 58 -10.72 -11.25 -8.64
CA ASP A 58 -11.22 -9.90 -8.47
C ASP A 58 -12.21 -9.84 -7.29
N ALA A 59 -11.69 -9.78 -6.07
CA ALA A 59 -12.51 -9.37 -4.94
C ALA A 59 -12.84 -7.89 -5.11
N GLU A 60 -14.13 -7.56 -5.22
CA GLU A 60 -14.56 -6.16 -5.18
C GLU A 60 -14.30 -5.58 -3.77
N ALA A 61 -13.81 -4.34 -3.75
CA ALA A 61 -13.58 -3.62 -2.51
C ALA A 61 -14.89 -3.42 -1.74
N ASN A 62 -14.92 -3.81 -0.48
CA ASN A 62 -16.04 -3.49 0.42
C ASN A 62 -15.80 -2.12 1.07
N THR A 63 -16.23 -1.07 0.36
CA THR A 63 -16.05 0.31 0.82
C THR A 63 -16.74 0.61 2.15
N ALA A 64 -17.89 -0.03 2.43
CA ALA A 64 -18.61 0.17 3.69
C ALA A 64 -17.80 -0.34 4.90
N ASN A 65 -17.14 -1.49 4.76
CA ASN A 65 -16.27 -2.03 5.79
C ASN A 65 -15.04 -1.15 5.99
N LEU A 66 -14.41 -0.70 4.89
CA LEU A 66 -13.27 0.20 4.95
C LEU A 66 -13.62 1.53 5.63
N ASP A 67 -14.78 2.11 5.28
CA ASP A 67 -15.28 3.33 5.90
C ASP A 67 -15.54 3.15 7.41
N ALA A 68 -16.15 2.05 7.79
CA ALA A 68 -16.45 1.75 9.18
C ALA A 68 -15.17 1.55 10.00
N ALA A 69 -14.19 0.80 9.46
CA ALA A 69 -12.91 0.55 10.12
C ALA A 69 -12.13 1.86 10.35
N VAL A 70 -11.94 2.66 9.30
CA VAL A 70 -11.20 3.93 9.39
C VAL A 70 -11.90 4.88 10.36
N SER A 71 -13.22 5.03 10.27
CA SER A 71 -13.98 5.89 11.17
C SER A 71 -13.83 5.49 12.65
N ALA A 72 -13.87 4.19 12.94
CA ALA A 72 -13.69 3.68 14.30
C ALA A 72 -12.27 3.94 14.84
N LEU A 73 -11.27 3.82 13.98
CA LEU A 73 -9.87 4.08 14.36
C LEU A 73 -9.58 5.57 14.52
N GLU A 74 -10.15 6.43 13.67
CA GLU A 74 -9.99 7.88 13.76
C GLU A 74 -10.74 8.50 14.95
N GLU A 75 -11.80 7.86 15.44
CA GLU A 75 -12.48 8.29 16.68
C GLU A 75 -11.51 8.26 17.86
N VAL A 76 -10.61 7.27 17.92
CA VAL A 76 -9.62 7.13 19.00
C VAL A 76 -8.24 7.69 18.65
N ASN A 77 -7.93 7.87 17.37
CA ASN A 77 -6.69 8.48 16.86
C ASN A 77 -7.02 9.58 15.83
N PRO A 78 -7.56 10.72 16.26
CA PRO A 78 -7.88 11.82 15.34
C PRO A 78 -6.63 12.32 14.61
N ILE A 79 -6.68 12.32 13.28
CA ILE A 79 -5.56 12.77 12.46
C ILE A 79 -5.56 14.30 12.39
N ALA A 80 -4.45 14.92 12.79
CA ALA A 80 -4.27 16.36 12.72
C ALA A 80 -4.09 16.78 11.24
N ASN A 81 -4.87 17.76 10.76
CA ASN A 81 -4.84 18.22 9.38
C ASN A 81 -4.86 17.07 8.36
N PRO A 82 -5.92 16.24 8.34
CA PRO A 82 -5.94 14.99 7.60
C PRO A 82 -5.85 15.22 6.09
N ARG A 83 -5.12 14.34 5.43
CA ARG A 83 -5.07 14.17 3.99
C ARG A 83 -5.42 12.73 3.66
N ALA A 84 -6.48 12.55 2.88
CA ALA A 84 -6.84 11.23 2.39
C ALA A 84 -5.70 10.64 1.55
N LEU A 85 -5.46 9.35 1.74
CA LEU A 85 -4.51 8.60 0.94
C LEU A 85 -5.14 8.29 -0.42
N ASP A 86 -4.39 8.52 -1.47
CA ASP A 86 -4.71 8.17 -2.85
C ASP A 86 -3.78 7.05 -3.35
N ASP A 87 -4.02 6.56 -4.57
CA ASP A 87 -3.22 5.47 -5.16
C ASP A 87 -1.72 5.80 -5.18
N PHE A 88 -1.37 7.06 -5.49
CA PHE A 88 0.02 7.49 -5.48
C PHE A 88 0.64 7.39 -4.08
N SER A 89 -0.09 7.80 -3.05
CA SER A 89 0.37 7.74 -1.66
C SER A 89 0.52 6.30 -1.19
N VAL A 90 -0.43 5.44 -1.54
CA VAL A 90 -0.37 4.01 -1.17
C VAL A 90 0.82 3.32 -1.83
N GLU A 91 1.04 3.56 -3.13
CA GLU A 91 2.12 2.93 -3.87
C GLU A 91 3.51 3.51 -3.55
N ASN A 92 3.62 4.83 -3.38
CA ASN A 92 4.92 5.50 -3.30
C ASN A 92 5.30 5.97 -1.90
N GLU A 93 4.33 6.33 -1.03
CA GLU A 93 4.61 6.74 0.34
C GLU A 93 4.57 5.54 1.30
N LEU A 94 3.52 4.69 1.20
CA LEU A 94 3.41 3.47 2.00
C LEU A 94 4.15 2.28 1.39
N MET A 95 4.60 2.40 0.13
CA MET A 95 5.35 1.37 -0.62
C MET A 95 4.60 0.04 -0.76
N LEU A 96 3.28 0.10 -0.93
CA LEU A 96 2.44 -1.08 -1.09
C LEU A 96 2.25 -1.45 -2.56
N THR A 97 2.13 -2.73 -2.83
CA THR A 97 1.83 -3.27 -4.16
C THR A 97 0.32 -3.25 -4.41
N MET A 98 -0.14 -2.35 -5.27
CA MET A 98 -1.57 -2.19 -5.58
C MET A 98 -2.22 -3.48 -6.13
N ASP A 99 -1.45 -4.34 -6.79
CA ASP A 99 -1.92 -5.64 -7.28
C ASP A 99 -2.34 -6.60 -6.15
N ASN A 100 -1.87 -6.39 -4.92
CA ASN A 100 -2.25 -7.17 -3.74
C ASN A 100 -3.53 -6.64 -3.05
N ILE A 101 -4.01 -5.46 -3.44
CA ILE A 101 -5.06 -4.71 -2.75
C ILE A 101 -6.35 -4.72 -3.59
N ALA A 102 -7.48 -5.09 -3.00
CA ALA A 102 -8.81 -4.96 -3.59
C ALA A 102 -9.38 -3.56 -3.36
N GLY A 103 -9.11 -2.96 -2.22
CA GLY A 103 -9.50 -1.60 -1.88
C GLY A 103 -8.83 -1.14 -0.60
N TYR A 104 -8.84 0.16 -0.38
CA TYR A 104 -8.24 0.75 0.82
C TYR A 104 -8.95 2.05 1.20
N LYS A 105 -8.71 2.48 2.44
CA LYS A 105 -9.06 3.80 2.93
C LYS A 105 -8.10 4.20 4.06
N GLY A 106 -7.89 5.51 4.22
CA GLY A 106 -7.09 6.04 5.30
C GLY A 106 -6.73 7.49 5.13
N ASP A 107 -6.30 8.07 6.22
CA ASP A 107 -5.82 9.44 6.32
C ASP A 107 -4.45 9.49 6.98
N VAL A 108 -3.62 10.38 6.46
CA VAL A 108 -2.32 10.71 7.03
C VAL A 108 -2.29 12.19 7.39
N THR A 109 -1.56 12.53 8.43
CA THR A 109 -1.38 13.94 8.78
C THR A 109 -0.62 14.69 7.68
N ASN A 110 -1.10 15.90 7.35
CA ASN A 110 -0.38 16.85 6.51
C ASN A 110 0.42 17.87 7.35
N ASP A 111 0.48 17.67 8.66
CA ASP A 111 1.27 18.50 9.57
C ASP A 111 2.68 17.92 9.71
N GLN A 112 3.70 18.71 9.32
CA GLN A 112 5.10 18.31 9.45
C GLN A 112 5.54 18.09 10.90
N ALA A 113 4.82 18.65 11.87
CA ALA A 113 5.09 18.46 13.29
C ALA A 113 4.49 17.15 13.84
N ASP A 114 3.63 16.47 13.09
CA ASP A 114 2.93 15.25 13.51
C ASP A 114 3.34 14.03 12.67
N CYS A 115 2.84 12.83 13.02
CA CYS A 115 3.06 11.58 12.30
C CYS A 115 1.83 10.67 12.28
N GLY A 116 0.67 11.17 12.68
CA GLY A 116 -0.56 10.40 12.72
C GLY A 116 -0.91 9.77 11.37
N LEU A 117 -1.26 8.49 11.39
CA LEU A 117 -1.70 7.71 10.24
C LEU A 117 -2.77 6.71 10.69
N VAL A 118 -3.84 6.63 9.92
CA VAL A 118 -4.79 5.52 9.94
C VAL A 118 -4.93 5.01 8.51
N PHE A 119 -4.64 3.74 8.28
CA PHE A 119 -4.79 3.11 6.98
C PHE A 119 -5.35 1.71 7.14
N VAL A 120 -6.34 1.37 6.33
CA VAL A 120 -6.95 0.04 6.25
C VAL A 120 -7.00 -0.39 4.79
N ALA A 121 -6.47 -1.56 4.49
CA ALA A 121 -6.59 -2.21 3.20
C ALA A 121 -7.44 -3.46 3.30
N GLN A 122 -8.26 -3.71 2.27
CA GLN A 122 -8.78 -5.02 1.96
C GLN A 122 -7.84 -5.64 0.93
N ALA A 123 -7.14 -6.68 1.32
CA ALA A 123 -6.28 -7.43 0.42
C ALA A 123 -7.11 -8.30 -0.53
N LYS A 124 -6.58 -8.59 -1.71
CA LYS A 124 -7.14 -9.64 -2.57
C LYS A 124 -7.03 -11.01 -1.89
N PRO A 125 -7.83 -12.00 -2.28
CA PRO A 125 -7.82 -13.32 -1.66
C PRO A 125 -6.40 -13.91 -1.56
N GLY A 126 -6.00 -14.27 -0.35
CA GLY A 126 -4.69 -14.85 -0.07
C GLY A 126 -3.51 -13.87 -0.06
N LYS A 127 -3.77 -12.54 -0.18
CA LYS A 127 -2.74 -11.49 -0.23
C LYS A 127 -2.56 -10.70 1.08
N ALA A 128 -3.34 -11.00 2.11
CA ALA A 128 -3.27 -10.26 3.37
C ALA A 128 -1.87 -10.31 4.01
N ALA A 129 -1.19 -11.46 3.96
CA ALA A 129 0.16 -11.60 4.49
C ALA A 129 1.21 -10.81 3.69
N ASP A 130 1.03 -10.68 2.38
CA ASP A 130 1.89 -9.85 1.53
C ASP A 130 1.74 -8.38 1.91
N VAL A 131 0.49 -7.88 2.03
CA VAL A 131 0.19 -6.50 2.46
C VAL A 131 0.71 -6.22 3.88
N GLU A 132 0.52 -7.16 4.83
CA GLU A 132 1.06 -7.03 6.19
C GLU A 132 2.59 -6.90 6.18
N SER A 133 3.27 -7.72 5.37
CA SER A 133 4.74 -7.68 5.23
C SER A 133 5.23 -6.36 4.64
N GLU A 134 4.53 -5.81 3.65
CA GLU A 134 4.82 -4.52 3.05
C GLU A 134 4.63 -3.37 4.07
N LEU A 135 3.54 -3.39 4.85
CA LEU A 135 3.30 -2.43 5.93
C LEU A 135 4.36 -2.53 7.03
N GLN A 136 4.83 -3.74 7.35
CA GLN A 136 5.94 -3.91 8.29
C GLN A 136 7.23 -3.29 7.75
N ALA A 137 7.54 -3.48 6.46
CA ALA A 137 8.68 -2.86 5.81
C ALA A 137 8.58 -1.33 5.81
N TYR A 138 7.38 -0.79 5.56
CA TYR A 138 7.11 0.65 5.70
C TYR A 138 7.39 1.15 7.11
N LYS A 139 6.82 0.52 8.13
CA LYS A 139 7.06 0.84 9.54
C LYS A 139 8.55 0.83 9.88
N ASP A 140 9.27 -0.19 9.42
CA ASP A 140 10.72 -0.31 9.66
C ASP A 140 11.49 0.82 8.98
N SER A 141 11.08 1.25 7.78
CA SER A 141 11.68 2.38 7.06
C SER A 141 11.56 3.70 7.80
N LEU A 142 10.40 3.95 8.42
CA LEU A 142 10.17 5.15 9.24
C LEU A 142 11.07 5.18 10.48
N SER A 143 11.35 4.02 11.03
CA SER A 143 12.16 3.89 12.24
C SER A 143 13.67 3.85 11.98
N ALA A 144 14.10 3.69 10.72
CA ALA A 144 15.52 3.70 10.36
C ALA A 144 16.18 5.09 10.38
N ASN A 145 15.40 6.16 10.45
CA ASN A 145 15.88 7.54 10.40
C ASN A 145 16.18 8.13 11.78
N ASP A 146 16.92 7.41 12.62
CA ASP A 146 17.37 7.88 13.96
C ASP A 146 18.37 9.07 13.92
N LEU A 147 18.64 9.65 12.74
CA LEU A 147 19.72 10.62 12.56
C LEU A 147 19.41 12.03 13.09
N TYR A 148 18.15 12.35 13.40
CA TYR A 148 17.75 13.69 13.81
C TYR A 148 17.00 13.64 15.13
N ALA A 149 17.62 14.15 16.19
CA ALA A 149 17.01 14.23 17.52
C ALA A 149 15.68 15.00 17.55
N GLU A 150 15.46 15.90 16.60
CA GLU A 150 14.22 16.65 16.42
C GLU A 150 13.02 15.80 16.00
N PHE A 151 13.26 14.58 15.46
CA PHE A 151 12.24 13.63 15.07
C PHE A 151 12.09 12.45 16.02
N ALA A 152 12.80 12.47 17.16
CA ALA A 152 12.84 11.34 18.10
C ALA A 152 11.43 10.88 18.54
N ASP A 153 10.53 11.82 18.80
CA ASP A 153 9.15 11.51 19.25
C ASP A 153 8.36 10.83 18.13
N LYS A 154 8.48 11.31 16.88
CA LYS A 154 7.83 10.69 15.71
C LYS A 154 8.37 9.30 15.44
N VAL A 155 9.69 9.14 15.50
CA VAL A 155 10.34 7.83 15.33
C VAL A 155 9.90 6.86 16.43
N ALA A 156 9.75 7.31 17.67
CA ALA A 156 9.23 6.49 18.75
C ALA A 156 7.79 6.02 18.48
N LEU A 157 6.91 6.92 18.05
CA LEU A 157 5.53 6.57 17.68
C LEU A 157 5.48 5.64 16.47
N ALA A 158 6.30 5.88 15.44
CA ALA A 158 6.38 4.98 14.28
C ALA A 158 6.88 3.58 14.66
N LYS A 159 7.86 3.47 15.56
CA LYS A 159 8.30 2.18 16.11
C LYS A 159 7.20 1.44 16.86
N ASP A 160 6.32 2.19 17.49
CA ASP A 160 5.18 1.67 18.27
C ASP A 160 3.91 1.48 17.43
N ALA A 161 3.96 1.79 16.13
CA ALA A 161 2.83 1.61 15.22
C ALA A 161 2.21 0.20 15.33
N ARG A 162 0.90 0.14 15.25
CA ARG A 162 0.14 -1.12 15.27
C ARG A 162 -0.16 -1.57 13.85
N ILE A 163 0.16 -2.82 13.57
CA ILE A 163 -0.26 -3.52 12.35
C ILE A 163 -1.11 -4.71 12.80
N VAL A 164 -2.31 -4.81 12.27
CA VAL A 164 -3.27 -5.87 12.61
C VAL A 164 -3.89 -6.42 11.34
N THR A 165 -3.94 -7.74 11.24
CA THR A 165 -4.59 -8.47 10.15
C THR A 165 -5.76 -9.27 10.69
N ASN A 166 -6.93 -9.15 10.05
CA ASN A 166 -8.10 -9.99 10.31
C ASN A 166 -8.78 -10.36 8.99
N GLY A 167 -8.76 -11.66 8.64
CA GLY A 167 -9.20 -12.13 7.33
C GLY A 167 -8.41 -11.47 6.20
N ASP A 168 -9.11 -10.81 5.30
CA ASP A 168 -8.50 -10.08 4.18
C ASP A 168 -8.23 -8.60 4.51
N TYR A 169 -8.56 -8.15 5.72
CA TYR A 169 -8.31 -6.76 6.13
C TYR A 169 -7.00 -6.62 6.88
N VAL A 170 -6.22 -5.63 6.49
CA VAL A 170 -4.95 -5.28 7.13
C VAL A 170 -4.96 -3.80 7.45
N ALA A 171 -4.64 -3.44 8.69
CA ALA A 171 -4.58 -2.06 9.15
C ALA A 171 -3.20 -1.71 9.67
N ILE A 172 -2.77 -0.46 9.45
CA ILE A 172 -1.68 0.17 10.19
C ILE A 172 -2.18 1.46 10.82
N VAL A 173 -1.83 1.67 12.09
CA VAL A 173 -2.13 2.90 12.83
C VAL A 173 -0.87 3.43 13.48
N ILE A 174 -0.56 4.70 13.22
CA ILE A 174 0.48 5.45 13.92
C ILE A 174 -0.22 6.54 14.73
N ALA A 175 0.00 6.57 16.03
CA ALA A 175 -0.56 7.59 16.90
C ALA A 175 -0.02 8.98 16.57
N GLY A 176 -0.87 10.00 16.68
CA GLY A 176 -0.43 11.40 16.54
C GLY A 176 0.37 11.88 17.75
N ILE A 177 1.25 12.86 17.56
CA ILE A 177 2.07 13.47 18.62
C ILE A 177 1.19 14.05 19.74
N SER A 178 0.02 14.59 19.39
CA SER A 178 -0.93 15.17 20.36
C SER A 178 -1.68 14.12 21.17
N ASN A 179 -1.72 12.87 20.71
CA ASN A 179 -2.39 11.75 21.37
C ASN A 179 -1.56 10.47 21.23
N PRO A 180 -0.43 10.36 21.97
CA PRO A 180 0.54 9.26 21.79
C PRO A 180 0.14 7.96 22.50
N ASP A 181 -1.09 7.86 23.02
CA ASP A 181 -1.55 6.68 23.76
C ASP A 181 -2.13 5.61 22.85
N TYR A 182 -1.45 4.48 22.76
CA TYR A 182 -1.91 3.33 21.97
C TYR A 182 -2.98 2.47 22.65
N SER A 183 -3.28 2.66 23.92
CA SER A 183 -4.26 1.78 24.63
C SER A 183 -5.65 1.86 24.04
N ALA A 184 -6.10 3.05 23.65
CA ALA A 184 -7.40 3.24 22.98
C ALA A 184 -7.37 2.66 21.56
N ILE A 185 -6.25 2.84 20.85
CA ILE A 185 -6.03 2.28 19.50
C ILE A 185 -6.04 0.76 19.54
N ASP A 186 -5.33 0.15 20.50
CA ASP A 186 -5.28 -1.31 20.68
C ASP A 186 -6.69 -1.88 20.92
N THR A 187 -7.49 -1.21 21.76
CA THR A 187 -8.90 -1.61 22.02
C THR A 187 -9.77 -1.48 20.77
N ALA A 188 -9.61 -0.41 19.99
CA ALA A 188 -10.39 -0.21 18.76
C ALA A 188 -10.02 -1.24 17.69
N LEU A 189 -8.74 -1.56 17.53
CA LEU A 189 -8.26 -2.56 16.58
C LEU A 189 -8.80 -3.96 16.83
N GLU A 190 -9.11 -4.33 18.09
CA GLU A 190 -9.73 -5.62 18.42
C GLU A 190 -11.08 -5.83 17.72
N THR A 191 -11.77 -4.74 17.37
CA THR A 191 -13.13 -4.80 16.80
C THR A 191 -13.26 -4.15 15.42
N ALA A 192 -12.40 -3.19 15.09
CA ALA A 192 -12.51 -2.39 13.86
C ALA A 192 -12.44 -3.20 12.57
N LEU A 193 -11.79 -4.37 12.58
CA LEU A 193 -11.66 -5.24 11.41
C LEU A 193 -12.55 -6.49 11.49
N ASN A 194 -13.53 -6.54 12.39
CA ASN A 194 -14.45 -7.67 12.54
C ASN A 194 -15.71 -7.43 11.69
N PHE A 195 -15.72 -7.97 10.48
CA PHE A 195 -16.83 -7.88 9.54
C PHE A 195 -17.43 -9.23 9.20
#